data_193db657d91db33216fec54270236382
#
_entry.id   193db657d91db33216fec54270236382
#
_cell.length_a   1.000
_cell.length_b   1.000
_cell.length_c   1.000
_cell.angle_alpha   90.00
_cell.angle_beta   90.00
_cell.angle_gamma   90.00
#
_symmetry.space_group_name_H-M   'P 1'
#
loop_
_entity.id
_entity.type
_entity.pdbx_description
1 polymer ?
#
loop_
_entity_poly.entity_id
_entity_poly.type
_entity_poly.pdbx_seq_one_letter_code
_entity_poly.pdbx_strand_id
1 'polypeptide(L)'
;VQHFARKCLLPNYDVFDEERYFEPSKASAIQNWNGLKIGLTICEDIWTDETLQTSKRYEFDPIKSLENKDLDLLINLSASPWHINKEITRTHLIQTVSKRLNCPVIYCNAVGGNDELIFDGSSFITDQQGSITHQLPSFQSSLQVLEIETSETTPLETDEVDPIQKTHDDLVLG
;
A
#
# COMPACT_ATOMS: atom_id res chain seq x y z
N VAL A 1 -16.99 -17.53 1.67
CA VAL A 1 -16.36 -16.20 1.42
C VAL A 1 -17.25 -15.51 0.40
N GLN A 2 -17.80 -14.34 0.76
CA GLN A 2 -18.71 -13.60 -0.13
C GLN A 2 -17.97 -12.59 -1.01
N HIS A 3 -16.76 -12.16 -0.58
CA HIS A 3 -15.98 -11.13 -1.24
C HIS A 3 -14.52 -11.53 -1.32
N PHE A 4 -13.87 -11.26 -2.46
CA PHE A 4 -12.45 -11.51 -2.66
C PHE A 4 -11.88 -10.49 -3.65
N ALA A 5 -10.57 -10.29 -3.56
CA ALA A 5 -9.77 -9.57 -4.54
C ALA A 5 -8.72 -10.51 -5.15
N ARG A 6 -8.34 -10.24 -6.38
CA ARG A 6 -7.20 -10.89 -7.04
C ARG A 6 -6.19 -9.84 -7.40
N LYS A 7 -4.92 -10.17 -7.21
CA LYS A 7 -3.79 -9.32 -7.59
C LYS A 7 -3.76 -9.13 -9.11
N CYS A 8 -3.56 -7.90 -9.54
CA CYS A 8 -3.52 -7.55 -10.96
C CYS A 8 -2.10 -7.54 -11.51
N LEU A 9 -1.14 -7.07 -10.72
CA LEU A 9 0.27 -6.95 -11.11
C LEU A 9 1.10 -8.00 -10.37
N LEU A 10 1.71 -8.89 -11.13
CA LEU A 10 2.53 -9.98 -10.61
C LEU A 10 4.01 -9.64 -10.83
N PRO A 11 4.79 -9.31 -9.78
CA PRO A 11 6.21 -9.04 -9.93
C PRO A 11 6.98 -10.31 -10.33
N ASN A 12 7.88 -10.15 -11.30
CA ASN A 12 8.79 -11.18 -11.79
C ASN A 12 10.23 -10.63 -11.88
N TYR A 13 10.62 -9.88 -10.89
CA TYR A 13 11.93 -9.25 -10.79
C TYR A 13 12.47 -9.43 -9.38
N ASP A 14 13.80 -9.28 -9.23
CA ASP A 14 14.49 -9.48 -7.97
C ASP A 14 14.27 -10.92 -7.44
N VAL A 15 13.72 -11.07 -6.25
CA VAL A 15 13.39 -12.37 -5.65
C VAL A 15 12.00 -12.87 -6.02
N PHE A 16 11.23 -12.09 -6.78
CA PHE A 16 9.85 -12.41 -7.13
C PHE A 16 9.76 -13.15 -8.47
N ASP A 17 8.93 -14.18 -8.52
CA ASP A 17 8.60 -14.95 -9.73
C ASP A 17 7.11 -15.34 -9.69
N GLU A 18 6.24 -14.34 -9.43
CA GLU A 18 4.81 -14.59 -9.22
C GLU A 18 4.10 -15.04 -10.52
N GLU A 19 4.48 -14.51 -11.68
CA GLU A 19 3.87 -14.89 -12.96
C GLU A 19 4.03 -16.39 -13.28
N ARG A 20 5.02 -17.04 -12.69
CA ARG A 20 5.23 -18.48 -12.85
C ARG A 20 4.13 -19.33 -12.21
N TYR A 21 3.51 -18.81 -11.14
CA TYR A 21 2.61 -19.58 -10.28
C TYR A 21 1.18 -19.07 -10.31
N PHE A 22 0.95 -17.82 -10.71
CA PHE A 22 -0.33 -17.16 -10.62
C PHE A 22 -0.74 -16.50 -11.93
N GLU A 23 -2.05 -16.34 -12.12
CA GLU A 23 -2.61 -15.55 -13.21
C GLU A 23 -3.04 -14.17 -12.70
N PRO A 24 -2.64 -13.07 -13.39
CA PRO A 24 -3.05 -11.72 -13.00
C PRO A 24 -4.55 -11.52 -13.23
N SER A 25 -5.17 -10.74 -12.36
CA SER A 25 -6.51 -10.24 -12.62
C SER A 25 -6.47 -9.15 -13.69
N LYS A 26 -7.53 -9.06 -14.49
CA LYS A 26 -7.72 -8.00 -15.49
C LYS A 26 -8.60 -6.86 -15.01
N ALA A 27 -8.97 -6.87 -13.73
CA ALA A 27 -9.80 -5.84 -13.11
C ALA A 27 -9.50 -5.74 -11.63
N SER A 28 -9.43 -4.51 -11.12
CA SER A 28 -9.35 -4.24 -9.68
C SER A 28 -10.67 -4.57 -9.00
N ALA A 29 -10.60 -5.04 -7.77
CA ALA A 29 -11.79 -5.41 -7.01
C ALA A 29 -12.43 -4.16 -6.37
N ILE A 30 -13.77 -4.08 -6.47
CA ILE A 30 -14.59 -3.11 -5.73
C ILE A 30 -15.62 -3.91 -4.96
N GLN A 31 -15.77 -3.60 -3.67
CA GLN A 31 -16.70 -4.25 -2.78
C GLN A 31 -17.63 -3.22 -2.12
N ASN A 32 -18.90 -3.58 -1.98
CA ASN A 32 -19.85 -2.80 -1.18
C ASN A 32 -19.99 -3.46 0.18
N TRP A 33 -19.66 -2.71 1.24
CA TRP A 33 -19.77 -3.19 2.60
C TRP A 33 -20.37 -2.10 3.50
N ASN A 34 -21.50 -2.41 4.13
CA ASN A 34 -22.25 -1.47 4.98
C ASN A 34 -22.52 -0.09 4.34
N GLY A 35 -22.81 -0.09 3.05
CA GLY A 35 -23.07 1.15 2.28
C GLY A 35 -21.81 1.84 1.76
N LEU A 36 -20.62 1.43 2.18
CA LEU A 36 -19.35 1.95 1.67
C LEU A 36 -18.89 1.19 0.42
N LYS A 37 -18.38 1.92 -0.54
CA LYS A 37 -17.77 1.40 -1.77
C LYS A 37 -16.28 1.35 -1.63
N ILE A 38 -15.73 0.17 -1.40
CA ILE A 38 -14.33 -0.05 -1.05
C ILE A 38 -13.58 -0.64 -2.23
N GLY A 39 -12.51 0.05 -2.67
CA GLY A 39 -11.52 -0.50 -3.58
C GLY A 39 -10.54 -1.42 -2.84
N LEU A 40 -10.17 -2.54 -3.45
CA LEU A 40 -9.19 -3.47 -2.90
C LEU A 40 -8.06 -3.67 -3.89
N THR A 41 -6.82 -3.50 -3.41
CA THR A 41 -5.59 -3.74 -4.16
C THR A 41 -4.61 -4.57 -3.34
N ILE A 42 -3.71 -5.26 -4.00
CA ILE A 42 -2.75 -6.16 -3.35
C ILE A 42 -1.33 -5.76 -3.77
N CYS A 43 -0.54 -5.32 -2.80
CA CYS A 43 0.89 -5.05 -2.91
C CYS A 43 1.26 -4.25 -4.17
N GLU A 44 1.80 -4.92 -5.20
CA GLU A 44 2.27 -4.33 -6.46
C GLU A 44 1.21 -3.54 -7.24
N ASP A 45 -0.07 -3.79 -7.02
CA ASP A 45 -1.18 -3.16 -7.76
C ASP A 45 -1.19 -1.62 -7.68
N ILE A 46 -0.53 -1.05 -6.67
CA ILE A 46 -0.40 0.41 -6.51
C ILE A 46 0.84 0.99 -7.19
N TRP A 47 1.78 0.15 -7.70
CA TRP A 47 3.05 0.58 -8.25
C TRP A 47 2.95 0.94 -9.74
N THR A 48 2.03 1.82 -10.08
CA THR A 48 1.71 2.23 -11.46
C THR A 48 2.05 3.70 -11.75
N ASP A 49 2.81 4.36 -10.86
CA ASP A 49 3.20 5.75 -11.06
C ASP A 49 4.26 5.88 -12.15
N GLU A 50 3.97 6.66 -13.18
CA GLU A 50 4.87 6.92 -14.31
C GLU A 50 6.17 7.59 -13.86
N THR A 51 6.14 8.38 -12.78
CA THR A 51 7.31 9.08 -12.24
C THR A 51 8.34 8.11 -11.66
N LEU A 52 7.90 6.94 -11.18
CA LEU A 52 8.76 5.90 -10.62
C LEU A 52 9.28 4.90 -11.66
N GLN A 53 9.01 5.11 -12.95
CA GLN A 53 9.35 4.22 -14.06
C GLN A 53 8.80 2.78 -13.94
N THR A 54 7.93 2.52 -12.98
CA THR A 54 7.31 1.21 -12.77
C THR A 54 6.20 0.94 -13.79
N SER A 55 5.53 1.98 -14.29
CA SER A 55 4.50 1.90 -15.32
C SER A 55 4.95 1.22 -16.63
N LYS A 56 6.24 1.25 -16.93
CA LYS A 56 6.79 0.58 -18.13
C LYS A 56 6.84 -0.94 -18.03
N ARG A 57 6.61 -1.51 -16.84
CA ARG A 57 6.66 -2.95 -16.62
C ARG A 57 5.33 -3.64 -16.91
N TYR A 58 4.23 -2.90 -16.78
CA TYR A 58 2.90 -3.48 -16.86
C TYR A 58 2.04 -2.76 -17.90
N GLU A 59 1.29 -3.51 -18.68
CA GLU A 59 0.32 -2.97 -19.65
C GLU A 59 -0.98 -2.51 -19.00
N PHE A 60 -1.30 -3.07 -17.83
CA PHE A 60 -2.51 -2.78 -17.06
C PHE A 60 -2.20 -1.88 -15.86
N ASP A 61 -2.97 -0.81 -15.68
CA ASP A 61 -2.94 0.07 -14.51
C ASP A 61 -4.18 -0.18 -13.64
N PRO A 62 -4.03 -0.89 -12.51
CA PRO A 62 -5.13 -1.17 -11.60
C PRO A 62 -5.74 0.10 -11.01
N ILE A 63 -4.94 1.11 -10.70
CA ILE A 63 -5.42 2.37 -10.12
C ILE A 63 -6.25 3.15 -11.13
N LYS A 64 -5.83 3.20 -12.40
CA LYS A 64 -6.61 3.82 -13.48
C LYS A 64 -7.97 3.15 -13.66
N SER A 65 -8.06 1.83 -13.44
CA SER A 65 -9.33 1.11 -13.53
C SER A 65 -10.32 1.46 -12.40
N LEU A 66 -9.81 2.05 -11.31
CA LEU A 66 -10.58 2.53 -10.16
C LEU A 66 -10.96 4.01 -10.24
N GLU A 67 -10.35 4.77 -11.15
CA GLU A 67 -10.71 6.19 -11.38
C GLU A 67 -12.18 6.33 -11.78
N ASN A 68 -12.83 7.39 -11.34
CA ASN A 68 -14.24 7.68 -11.59
C ASN A 68 -15.21 6.59 -11.11
N LYS A 69 -14.81 5.83 -10.11
CA LYS A 69 -15.66 4.83 -9.47
C LYS A 69 -16.33 5.32 -8.19
N ASP A 70 -16.06 6.56 -7.77
CA ASP A 70 -16.60 7.15 -6.54
C ASP A 70 -16.40 6.22 -5.33
N LEU A 71 -15.13 5.90 -5.05
CA LEU A 71 -14.77 5.06 -3.91
C LEU A 71 -14.83 5.89 -2.63
N ASP A 72 -15.39 5.29 -1.57
CA ASP A 72 -15.32 5.86 -0.23
C ASP A 72 -13.97 5.58 0.44
N LEU A 73 -13.28 4.51 0.03
CA LEU A 73 -12.03 4.06 0.62
C LEU A 73 -11.28 3.13 -0.35
N LEU A 74 -9.96 3.22 -0.38
CA LEU A 74 -9.08 2.19 -0.95
C LEU A 74 -8.33 1.47 0.17
N ILE A 75 -8.26 0.14 0.10
CA ILE A 75 -7.42 -0.68 0.97
C ILE A 75 -6.36 -1.38 0.11
N ASN A 76 -5.10 -1.22 0.48
CA ASN A 76 -3.99 -1.97 -0.08
C ASN A 76 -3.39 -2.90 0.97
N LEU A 77 -3.37 -4.20 0.68
CA LEU A 77 -2.76 -5.22 1.51
C LEU A 77 -1.41 -5.63 0.91
N SER A 78 -0.33 -5.41 1.64
CA SER A 78 1.04 -5.59 1.16
C SER A 78 1.87 -6.53 2.03
N ALA A 79 2.79 -7.22 1.38
CA ALA A 79 4.01 -7.77 1.95
C ALA A 79 5.17 -7.18 1.11
N SER A 80 5.41 -5.89 1.31
CA SER A 80 6.43 -5.14 0.58
C SER A 80 7.74 -5.19 1.34
N PRO A 81 8.79 -5.85 0.81
CA PRO A 81 10.08 -5.96 1.52
C PRO A 81 10.69 -4.59 1.77
N TRP A 82 11.34 -4.48 2.91
CA TRP A 82 12.06 -3.29 3.29
C TRP A 82 13.42 -3.20 2.55
N HIS A 83 13.80 -2.01 2.19
CA HIS A 83 15.16 -1.60 1.86
C HIS A 83 15.30 -0.11 2.09
N ILE A 84 16.52 0.39 2.15
CA ILE A 84 16.83 1.79 2.41
C ILE A 84 16.04 2.70 1.44
N ASN A 85 15.35 3.70 1.98
CA ASN A 85 14.51 4.68 1.27
C ASN A 85 13.21 4.14 0.66
N LYS A 86 12.88 2.85 0.81
CA LYS A 86 11.62 2.30 0.25
C LYS A 86 10.38 2.93 0.87
N GLU A 87 10.45 3.28 2.14
CA GLU A 87 9.35 3.94 2.84
C GLU A 87 8.98 5.28 2.20
N ILE A 88 9.99 6.10 1.85
CA ILE A 88 9.76 7.39 1.18
C ILE A 88 9.02 7.17 -0.15
N THR A 89 9.46 6.19 -0.92
CA THR A 89 8.82 5.83 -2.19
C THR A 89 7.39 5.34 -1.99
N ARG A 90 7.15 4.45 -1.01
CA ARG A 90 5.80 3.96 -0.68
C ARG A 90 4.86 5.09 -0.26
N THR A 91 5.34 5.95 0.62
CA THR A 91 4.59 7.11 1.11
C THR A 91 4.16 8.00 -0.06
N HIS A 92 5.09 8.39 -0.91
CA HIS A 92 4.80 9.21 -2.08
C HIS A 92 3.78 8.54 -3.02
N LEU A 93 3.93 7.25 -3.25
CA LEU A 93 3.05 6.46 -4.10
C LEU A 93 1.61 6.45 -3.56
N ILE A 94 1.42 6.14 -2.28
CA ILE A 94 0.09 6.12 -1.64
C ILE A 94 -0.54 7.51 -1.63
N GLN A 95 0.21 8.56 -1.34
CA GLN A 95 -0.24 9.95 -1.42
C GLN A 95 -0.71 10.32 -2.83
N THR A 96 -0.02 9.86 -3.86
CA THR A 96 -0.41 10.06 -5.26
C THR A 96 -1.70 9.30 -5.59
N VAL A 97 -1.81 8.04 -5.14
CA VAL A 97 -3.00 7.21 -5.36
C VAL A 97 -4.23 7.82 -4.70
N SER A 98 -4.13 8.29 -3.44
CA SER A 98 -5.28 8.90 -2.76
C SER A 98 -5.78 10.17 -3.48
N LYS A 99 -4.87 11.01 -3.96
CA LYS A 99 -5.21 12.19 -4.78
C LYS A 99 -5.88 11.81 -6.11
N ARG A 100 -5.34 10.79 -6.81
CA ARG A 100 -5.90 10.31 -8.09
C ARG A 100 -7.33 9.77 -7.93
N LEU A 101 -7.57 9.02 -6.87
CA LEU A 101 -8.87 8.40 -6.59
C LEU A 101 -9.81 9.30 -5.80
N ASN A 102 -9.30 10.42 -5.26
CA ASN A 102 -10.03 11.35 -4.40
C ASN A 102 -10.73 10.63 -3.22
N CYS A 103 -10.03 9.69 -2.59
CA CYS A 103 -10.52 8.95 -1.42
C CYS A 103 -9.39 8.62 -0.46
N PRO A 104 -9.69 8.40 0.84
CA PRO A 104 -8.71 7.88 1.80
C PRO A 104 -8.10 6.55 1.34
N VAL A 105 -6.83 6.32 1.69
CA VAL A 105 -6.16 5.04 1.43
C VAL A 105 -5.61 4.45 2.70
N ILE A 106 -5.97 3.20 3.00
CA ILE A 106 -5.35 2.40 4.05
C ILE A 106 -4.27 1.54 3.39
N TYR A 107 -3.02 1.79 3.75
CA TYR A 107 -1.89 0.94 3.41
C TYR A 107 -1.55 0.04 4.58
N CYS A 108 -1.72 -1.27 4.43
CA CYS A 108 -1.42 -2.26 5.45
C CYS A 108 -0.28 -3.17 4.96
N ASN A 109 0.86 -3.14 5.65
CA ASN A 109 2.05 -3.90 5.30
C ASN A 109 2.41 -4.95 6.36
N ALA A 110 2.98 -6.06 5.92
CA ALA A 110 3.48 -7.11 6.79
C ALA A 110 4.62 -6.62 7.67
N VAL A 111 4.80 -7.27 8.83
CA VAL A 111 5.95 -7.12 9.73
C VAL A 111 6.58 -8.49 9.94
N GLY A 112 7.90 -8.55 9.93
CA GLY A 112 8.65 -9.77 10.23
C GLY A 112 9.68 -10.12 9.17
N GLY A 113 10.35 -11.24 9.34
CA GLY A 113 11.30 -11.82 8.40
C GLY A 113 10.74 -13.07 7.74
N ASN A 114 11.10 -13.29 6.48
CA ASN A 114 10.84 -14.51 5.74
C ASN A 114 11.95 -14.74 4.71
N ASP A 115 12.71 -15.80 4.90
CA ASP A 115 13.95 -16.06 4.15
C ASP A 115 14.91 -14.85 4.22
N GLU A 116 15.32 -14.31 3.09
CA GLU A 116 16.19 -13.12 3.01
C GLU A 116 15.40 -11.79 3.01
N LEU A 117 14.08 -11.83 3.17
CA LEU A 117 13.23 -10.64 3.13
C LEU A 117 12.83 -10.18 4.53
N ILE A 118 12.93 -8.88 4.76
CA ILE A 118 12.43 -8.22 5.95
C ILE A 118 11.28 -7.30 5.58
N PHE A 119 10.25 -7.29 6.41
CA PHE A 119 9.05 -6.46 6.24
C PHE A 119 8.93 -5.52 7.43
N ASP A 120 9.00 -4.23 7.15
CA ASP A 120 9.04 -3.17 8.16
C ASP A 120 7.67 -2.77 8.71
N GLY A 121 6.57 -3.26 8.16
CA GLY A 121 5.25 -2.77 8.50
C GLY A 121 5.07 -1.33 8.06
N SER A 122 5.25 -0.36 8.97
CA SER A 122 5.07 1.07 8.67
C SER A 122 3.73 1.33 7.97
N SER A 123 2.67 0.65 8.40
CA SER A 123 1.32 0.82 7.86
C SER A 123 0.79 2.20 8.18
N PHE A 124 0.03 2.80 7.26
CA PHE A 124 -0.50 4.14 7.46
C PHE A 124 -1.80 4.40 6.70
N ILE A 125 -2.47 5.49 7.04
CA ILE A 125 -3.68 5.97 6.38
C ILE A 125 -3.42 7.36 5.84
N THR A 126 -3.87 7.62 4.62
CA THR A 126 -3.94 8.97 4.05
C THR A 126 -5.38 9.42 3.91
N ASP A 127 -5.59 10.73 3.98
CA ASP A 127 -6.83 11.35 3.53
C ASP A 127 -6.90 11.44 2.00
N GLN A 128 -7.99 11.98 1.49
CA GLN A 128 -8.20 12.18 0.04
C GLN A 128 -7.26 13.23 -0.58
N GLN A 129 -6.63 14.09 0.24
CA GLN A 129 -5.62 15.07 -0.18
C GLN A 129 -4.20 14.49 -0.18
N GLY A 130 -4.04 13.25 0.29
CA GLY A 130 -2.76 12.57 0.40
C GLY A 130 -1.97 12.90 1.66
N SER A 131 -2.58 13.53 2.67
CA SER A 131 -1.94 13.77 3.95
C SER A 131 -2.02 12.51 4.82
N ILE A 132 -0.92 12.14 5.48
CA ILE A 132 -0.92 11.02 6.42
C ILE A 132 -1.69 11.44 7.67
N THR A 133 -2.74 10.69 7.98
CA THR A 133 -3.59 10.93 9.17
C THR A 133 -3.26 10.00 10.33
N HIS A 134 -2.78 8.80 10.02
CA HIS A 134 -2.41 7.79 11.02
C HIS A 134 -1.23 6.98 10.50
N GLN A 135 -0.32 6.63 11.40
CA GLN A 135 0.83 5.78 11.09
C GLN A 135 1.09 4.81 12.24
N LEU A 136 1.34 3.56 11.91
CA LEU A 136 1.76 2.52 12.83
C LEU A 136 3.29 2.43 12.91
N PRO A 137 3.85 1.90 14.01
CA PRO A 137 5.29 1.79 14.17
C PRO A 137 5.92 0.89 13.11
N SER A 138 7.20 1.15 12.80
CA SER A 138 8.03 0.29 11.97
C SER A 138 8.57 -0.88 12.78
N PHE A 139 8.79 -2.04 12.13
CA PHE A 139 9.38 -3.27 12.68
C PHE A 139 8.68 -3.83 13.93
N GLN A 140 7.45 -3.40 14.17
CA GLN A 140 6.67 -3.84 15.32
C GLN A 140 5.24 -4.19 14.89
N SER A 141 4.76 -5.37 15.27
CA SER A 141 3.37 -5.74 15.09
C SER A 141 2.47 -4.85 15.94
N SER A 142 1.45 -4.29 15.31
CA SER A 142 0.51 -3.37 15.95
C SER A 142 -0.91 -3.60 15.45
N LEU A 143 -1.87 -3.38 16.33
CA LEU A 143 -3.29 -3.38 16.01
C LEU A 143 -3.93 -2.12 16.60
N GLN A 144 -4.55 -1.32 15.76
CA GLN A 144 -5.31 -0.13 16.19
C GLN A 144 -6.71 -0.16 15.60
N VAL A 145 -7.66 0.36 16.37
CA VAL A 145 -9.02 0.63 15.90
C VAL A 145 -9.13 2.13 15.71
N LEU A 146 -9.43 2.56 14.51
CA LEU A 146 -9.44 3.96 14.11
C LEU A 146 -10.78 4.31 13.49
N GLU A 147 -11.26 5.52 13.77
CA GLU A 147 -12.38 6.11 13.04
C GLU A 147 -11.81 6.87 11.84
N ILE A 148 -12.29 6.57 10.65
CA ILE A 148 -11.86 7.24 9.42
C ILE A 148 -12.95 8.25 9.08
N GLU A 149 -12.62 9.52 9.23
CA GLU A 149 -13.47 10.60 8.76
C GLU A 149 -13.26 10.81 7.26
N THR A 150 -14.34 10.98 6.52
CA THR A 150 -14.30 11.34 5.10
C THR A 150 -14.14 12.84 4.87
N SER A 151 -14.09 13.64 5.94
CA SER A 151 -13.84 15.08 5.93
C SER A 151 -12.37 15.40 6.25
N GLU A 152 -11.91 16.60 5.89
CA GLU A 152 -10.53 17.07 6.10
C GLU A 152 -10.05 16.83 7.54
N THR A 153 -9.02 16.01 7.68
CA THR A 153 -8.35 15.73 8.96
C THR A 153 -7.07 16.55 9.07
N THR A 154 -6.66 16.87 10.29
CA THR A 154 -5.37 17.54 10.52
C THR A 154 -4.23 16.54 10.23
N PRO A 155 -3.29 16.86 9.32
CA PRO A 155 -2.16 15.98 9.03
C PRO A 155 -1.33 15.70 10.28
N LEU A 156 -0.83 14.49 10.43
CA LEU A 156 0.17 14.14 11.42
C LEU A 156 1.55 14.62 10.95
N GLU A 157 2.31 15.21 11.84
CA GLU A 157 3.76 15.35 11.66
C GLU A 157 4.37 13.96 11.79
N THR A 158 5.00 13.47 10.74
CA THR A 158 5.70 12.19 10.77
C THR A 158 7.13 12.43 11.24
N ASP A 159 7.53 11.75 12.32
CA ASP A 159 8.92 11.76 12.75
C ASP A 159 9.80 11.06 11.70
N GLU A 160 10.78 11.77 11.18
CA GLU A 160 11.83 11.16 10.36
C GLU A 160 12.74 10.31 11.25
N VAL A 161 12.59 9.00 11.17
CA VAL A 161 13.51 8.07 11.84
C VAL A 161 14.82 7.99 11.07
N ASP A 162 15.94 8.11 11.78
CA ASP A 162 17.28 7.98 11.20
C ASP A 162 17.41 6.66 10.40
N PRO A 163 17.89 6.71 9.14
CA PRO A 163 18.12 5.52 8.32
C PRO A 163 19.03 4.47 9.00
N ILE A 164 19.97 4.91 9.84
CA ILE A 164 20.86 4.01 10.60
C ILE A 164 20.05 3.26 11.66
N GLN A 165 19.15 3.94 12.37
CA GLN A 165 18.28 3.30 13.36
C GLN A 165 17.37 2.27 12.69
N LYS A 166 16.79 2.59 11.54
CA LYS A 166 15.97 1.64 10.77
C LYS A 166 16.77 0.41 10.33
N THR A 167 18.02 0.59 9.91
CA THR A 167 18.90 -0.53 9.55
C THR A 167 19.22 -1.40 10.76
N HIS A 168 19.43 -0.78 11.93
CA HIS A 168 19.62 -1.53 13.19
C HIS A 168 18.39 -2.34 13.54
N ASP A 169 17.21 -1.73 13.49
CA ASP A 169 15.93 -2.39 13.83
C ASP A 169 15.62 -3.54 12.87
N ASP A 170 16.00 -3.40 11.59
CA ASP A 170 15.94 -4.47 10.59
C ASP A 170 16.80 -5.66 10.97
N LEU A 171 18.07 -5.42 11.35
CA LEU A 171 19.00 -6.48 11.77
C LEU A 171 18.58 -7.17 13.07
N VAL A 172 17.85 -6.50 13.95
CA VAL A 172 17.34 -7.08 15.20
C VAL A 172 16.07 -7.90 14.96
N LEU A 173 15.25 -7.51 13.97
CA LEU A 173 14.04 -8.22 13.60
C LEU A 173 14.33 -9.54 12.86
N GLY A 174 15.34 -9.56 11.98
CA GLY A 174 15.78 -10.71 11.18
C GLY A 174 16.64 -11.67 11.97
#